data_3e8e73ee018e374048b7bb7a43a943f1
#
_entry.id   3e8e73ee018e374048b7bb7a43a943f1
#
_cell.length_a   1.000
_cell.length_b   1.000
_cell.length_c   1.000
_cell.angle_alpha   90.00
_cell.angle_beta   90.00
_cell.angle_gamma   90.00
#
_symmetry.space_group_name_H-M   'P 1'
#
loop_
_entity.id
_entity.type
_entity.pdbx_description
1 polymer ?
#
loop_
_entity_poly.entity_id
_entity_poly.type
_entity_poly.pdbx_seq_one_letter_code
_entity_poly.pdbx_strand_id
1 'polypeptide(L)'
;MPEAPLFFWRGEILAVEAVYIHIPFCEKRCHYCDFTTSAQVADEEKGIYLKALEKEIAFRLKMSPKFKNPDTIFIGGGTPTSLSSNLLKALLSLVEKYFKVEGVLEYTIEANPNTLDSEKIALLKTHGVTRVSLGVQSFDDERLKYLGRLHTSSTVEKVVQALREAGFKRINLDLMYGLPHTTLMDWQKEIKTALALDIDHLSLYQLKIEAGTPFATWQERGDFLPFSDEVAREMLDWHTIYLKEAGYHAYELSNFAKAGQASLHNQCYWQLHDYLGLGLGATGFIRPRRYENTTDRTAYLKGDWEAMSETLSQKEQMSETVFMGLRQAKGLSYKRFFKLYGVSFESTYQEVLKHLVEKGLLKTNQEGCQLTQEGRALGNEVFMHFI
;
A
#
# COMPACT_ATOMS: atom_id res chain seq x y z
N MET A 1 -22.59 -18.84 10.37
CA MET A 1 -21.40 -18.04 10.03
C MET A 1 -21.91 -16.76 9.42
N PRO A 2 -21.61 -15.56 9.91
CA PRO A 2 -22.00 -14.34 9.23
C PRO A 2 -21.23 -14.26 7.91
N GLU A 3 -21.96 -14.15 6.82
CA GLU A 3 -21.42 -13.93 5.48
C GLU A 3 -20.55 -12.68 5.49
N ALA A 4 -19.39 -12.77 4.81
CA ALA A 4 -18.52 -11.63 4.59
C ALA A 4 -19.34 -10.49 3.95
N PRO A 5 -19.10 -9.21 4.30
CA PRO A 5 -19.93 -8.12 3.82
C PRO A 5 -19.94 -8.09 2.29
N LEU A 6 -21.13 -8.18 1.74
CA LEU A 6 -21.49 -8.29 0.32
C LEU A 6 -21.11 -7.06 -0.55
N PHE A 7 -20.27 -6.16 -0.04
CA PHE A 7 -19.96 -4.88 -0.69
C PHE A 7 -19.20 -5.00 -2.02
N PHE A 8 -18.49 -6.11 -2.25
CA PHE A 8 -17.66 -6.26 -3.46
C PHE A 8 -18.26 -7.17 -4.54
N TRP A 9 -19.41 -7.83 -4.28
CA TRP A 9 -19.95 -8.85 -5.20
C TRP A 9 -21.13 -8.39 -6.06
N ARG A 10 -21.66 -7.19 -5.89
CA ARG A 10 -22.82 -6.69 -6.67
C ARG A 10 -22.52 -5.46 -7.53
N GLY A 11 -21.34 -5.33 -8.15
CA GLY A 11 -21.16 -4.43 -9.30
C GLY A 11 -21.48 -2.94 -9.17
N GLU A 12 -22.01 -2.48 -8.05
CA GLU A 12 -22.24 -1.06 -7.74
C GLU A 12 -21.33 -0.64 -6.61
N ILE A 13 -20.33 0.17 -6.97
CA ILE A 13 -19.40 0.75 -6.01
C ILE A 13 -20.17 1.82 -5.24
N LEU A 14 -20.48 1.54 -3.98
CA LEU A 14 -20.78 2.59 -3.02
C LEU A 14 -19.55 3.51 -2.96
N ALA A 15 -19.77 4.81 -2.84
CA ALA A 15 -18.67 5.74 -2.57
C ALA A 15 -18.01 5.30 -1.27
N VAL A 16 -16.70 5.04 -1.30
CA VAL A 16 -15.89 4.68 -0.14
C VAL A 16 -15.06 5.88 0.25
N GLU A 17 -15.17 6.31 1.51
CA GLU A 17 -14.31 7.33 2.10
C GLU A 17 -13.13 6.68 2.79
N ALA A 18 -11.92 6.96 2.31
CA ALA A 18 -10.69 6.44 2.87
C ALA A 18 -9.88 7.55 3.55
N VAL A 19 -9.21 7.22 4.66
CA VAL A 19 -8.28 8.13 5.35
C VAL A 19 -6.90 7.48 5.44
N TYR A 20 -5.89 8.15 4.91
CA TYR A 20 -4.47 7.80 5.05
C TYR A 20 -3.78 8.77 6.00
N ILE A 21 -3.03 8.25 6.96
CA ILE A 21 -2.25 9.04 7.92
C ILE A 21 -0.79 8.65 7.80
N HIS A 22 0.05 9.61 7.44
CA HIS A 22 1.49 9.42 7.30
C HIS A 22 2.22 9.72 8.59
N ILE A 23 3.00 8.76 9.09
CA ILE A 23 3.89 8.92 10.25
C ILE A 23 5.33 8.80 9.75
N PRO A 24 6.07 9.92 9.63
CA PRO A 24 7.35 9.96 8.95
C PRO A 24 8.53 9.52 9.82
N PHE A 25 8.34 8.61 10.75
CA PHE A 25 9.38 8.20 11.70
C PHE A 25 9.77 6.74 11.54
N CYS A 26 11.09 6.48 11.59
CA CYS A 26 11.68 5.16 11.65
C CYS A 26 12.75 5.11 12.73
N GLU A 27 13.06 3.92 13.24
CA GLU A 27 14.25 3.74 14.09
C GLU A 27 15.54 3.87 13.25
N LYS A 28 15.52 3.31 12.03
CA LYS A 28 16.61 3.38 11.05
C LYS A 28 16.03 3.45 9.65
N ARG A 29 16.64 4.23 8.76
CA ARG A 29 16.27 4.25 7.34
C ARG A 29 16.91 3.06 6.63
N CYS A 30 16.10 2.27 5.94
CA CYS A 30 16.55 1.14 5.13
C CYS A 30 17.33 1.62 3.90
N HIS A 31 18.22 0.79 3.38
CA HIS A 31 19.15 1.18 2.32
C HIS A 31 18.47 1.37 0.93
N TYR A 32 17.26 0.85 0.75
CA TYR A 32 16.46 0.96 -0.47
C TYR A 32 15.34 2.00 -0.39
N CYS A 33 15.08 2.58 0.81
CA CYS A 33 13.86 3.35 1.06
C CYS A 33 13.99 4.79 0.58
N ASP A 34 13.04 5.23 -0.26
CA ASP A 34 12.89 6.60 -0.76
C ASP A 34 11.74 7.38 -0.09
N PHE A 35 10.98 6.74 0.80
CA PHE A 35 9.85 7.36 1.46
C PHE A 35 10.24 8.59 2.27
N THR A 36 9.30 9.53 2.42
CA THR A 36 9.43 10.71 3.28
C THR A 36 9.52 10.27 4.74
N THR A 37 10.73 9.98 5.22
CA THR A 37 10.98 9.45 6.56
C THR A 37 12.18 10.10 7.23
N SER A 38 12.14 10.16 8.57
CA SER A 38 13.25 10.60 9.42
C SER A 38 13.54 9.52 10.46
N ALA A 39 14.83 9.19 10.61
CA ALA A 39 15.29 8.23 11.60
C ALA A 39 15.86 8.93 12.84
N GLN A 40 15.86 8.23 13.98
CA GLN A 40 16.48 8.68 15.23
C GLN A 40 15.96 10.03 15.75
N VAL A 41 14.67 10.31 15.54
CA VAL A 41 14.01 11.53 16.02
C VAL A 41 13.61 11.36 17.48
N ALA A 42 13.84 12.39 18.31
CA ALA A 42 13.49 12.39 19.73
C ALA A 42 11.96 12.36 19.94
N ASP A 43 11.49 11.78 21.02
CA ASP A 43 10.07 11.65 21.33
C ASP A 43 9.36 13.00 21.51
N GLU A 44 10.07 14.02 22.01
CA GLU A 44 9.56 15.39 22.09
C GLU A 44 9.19 15.94 20.71
N GLU A 45 10.05 15.72 19.72
CA GLU A 45 9.81 16.20 18.36
C GLU A 45 8.69 15.42 17.69
N LYS A 46 8.62 14.10 17.94
CA LYS A 46 7.47 13.27 17.49
C LYS A 46 6.17 13.76 18.11
N GLY A 47 6.19 14.14 19.39
CA GLY A 47 5.03 14.74 20.08
C GLY A 47 4.61 16.08 19.48
N ILE A 48 5.57 16.93 19.07
CA ILE A 48 5.28 18.19 18.35
C ILE A 48 4.62 17.89 17.00
N TYR A 49 5.12 16.87 16.26
CA TYR A 49 4.54 16.44 15.01
C TYR A 49 3.07 15.98 15.18
N LEU A 50 2.76 15.17 16.20
CA LEU A 50 1.39 14.73 16.44
C LEU A 50 0.44 15.90 16.72
N LYS A 51 0.90 16.96 17.40
CA LYS A 51 0.11 18.19 17.60
C LYS A 51 -0.11 18.95 16.28
N ALA A 52 0.86 18.96 15.37
CA ALA A 52 0.69 19.56 14.04
C ALA A 52 -0.29 18.73 13.19
N LEU A 53 -0.17 17.41 13.22
CA LEU A 53 -1.09 16.49 12.57
C LEU A 53 -2.53 16.68 13.07
N GLU A 54 -2.73 16.88 14.38
CA GLU A 54 -4.04 17.17 14.94
C GLU A 54 -4.67 18.44 14.35
N LYS A 55 -3.87 19.49 14.19
CA LYS A 55 -4.33 20.74 13.57
C LYS A 55 -4.72 20.53 12.10
N GLU A 56 -3.91 19.77 11.36
CA GLU A 56 -4.23 19.44 9.98
C GLU A 56 -5.53 18.62 9.87
N ILE A 57 -5.70 17.58 10.70
CA ILE A 57 -6.93 16.78 10.74
C ILE A 57 -8.15 17.68 10.97
N ALA A 58 -8.10 18.55 11.99
CA ALA A 58 -9.20 19.46 12.29
C ALA A 58 -9.52 20.40 11.12
N PHE A 59 -8.49 20.93 10.45
CA PHE A 59 -8.64 21.79 9.27
C PHE A 59 -9.26 21.02 8.09
N ARG A 60 -8.69 19.86 7.72
CA ARG A 60 -9.16 19.07 6.58
C ARG A 60 -10.59 18.56 6.77
N LEU A 61 -10.94 18.14 7.99
CA LEU A 61 -12.31 17.68 8.29
C LEU A 61 -13.35 18.82 8.31
N LYS A 62 -12.93 20.07 8.57
CA LYS A 62 -13.78 21.23 8.38
C LYS A 62 -14.10 21.47 6.90
N MET A 63 -13.12 21.26 6.02
CA MET A 63 -13.29 21.41 4.57
C MET A 63 -14.03 20.22 3.93
N SER A 64 -13.84 19.02 4.48
CA SER A 64 -14.38 17.77 3.94
C SER A 64 -15.01 16.90 5.03
N PRO A 65 -16.19 17.28 5.56
CA PRO A 65 -16.80 16.62 6.73
C PRO A 65 -17.19 15.16 6.53
N LYS A 66 -17.35 14.69 5.28
CA LYS A 66 -17.70 13.30 4.95
C LYS A 66 -16.68 12.31 5.51
N PHE A 67 -15.40 12.66 5.58
CA PHE A 67 -14.35 11.82 6.12
C PHE A 67 -14.37 11.62 7.64
N LYS A 68 -15.30 12.22 8.38
CA LYS A 68 -15.49 11.91 9.81
C LYS A 68 -15.95 10.48 10.07
N ASN A 69 -16.60 9.85 9.08
CA ASN A 69 -17.08 8.48 9.14
C ASN A 69 -16.43 7.67 8.00
N PRO A 70 -15.12 7.42 8.05
CA PRO A 70 -14.46 6.73 6.95
C PRO A 70 -14.80 5.24 6.93
N ASP A 71 -14.82 4.65 5.74
CA ASP A 71 -14.93 3.20 5.59
C ASP A 71 -13.59 2.51 5.85
N THR A 72 -12.49 3.19 5.53
CA THR A 72 -11.15 2.66 5.79
C THR A 72 -10.21 3.71 6.38
N ILE A 73 -9.38 3.28 7.33
CA ILE A 73 -8.27 4.06 7.91
C ILE A 73 -6.98 3.30 7.69
N PHE A 74 -5.95 3.98 7.22
CA PHE A 74 -4.62 3.41 7.04
C PHE A 74 -3.57 4.34 7.67
N ILE A 75 -2.84 3.86 8.66
CA ILE A 75 -1.70 4.56 9.26
C ILE A 75 -0.42 3.92 8.73
N GLY A 76 0.35 4.68 7.96
CA GLY A 76 1.55 4.18 7.30
C GLY A 76 2.66 5.22 7.22
N GLY A 77 3.59 5.00 6.28
CA GLY A 77 4.67 5.91 5.92
C GLY A 77 6.06 5.40 6.27
N GLY A 78 6.67 5.89 7.37
CA GLY A 78 7.90 5.33 7.90
C GLY A 78 7.62 4.03 8.63
N THR A 79 7.42 4.12 9.93
CA THR A 79 7.04 2.99 10.78
C THR A 79 6.22 3.54 11.95
N PRO A 80 4.89 3.57 11.87
CA PRO A 80 4.04 4.11 12.95
C PRO A 80 4.33 3.49 14.33
N THR A 81 4.64 2.21 14.36
CA THR A 81 4.99 1.47 15.59
C THR A 81 6.39 1.78 16.13
N SER A 82 7.21 2.60 15.45
CA SER A 82 8.45 3.15 16.00
C SER A 82 8.22 4.26 17.03
N LEU A 83 6.98 4.74 17.16
CA LEU A 83 6.57 5.61 18.26
C LEU A 83 6.66 4.85 19.59
N SER A 84 7.04 5.54 20.68
CA SER A 84 6.90 4.96 22.03
C SER A 84 5.44 4.62 22.33
N SER A 85 5.18 3.70 23.27
CA SER A 85 3.82 3.30 23.63
C SER A 85 2.92 4.48 23.97
N ASN A 86 3.46 5.50 24.65
CA ASN A 86 2.72 6.73 24.99
C ASN A 86 2.34 7.53 23.75
N LEU A 87 3.26 7.71 22.80
CA LEU A 87 3.01 8.44 21.55
C LEU A 87 2.12 7.65 20.61
N LEU A 88 2.27 6.32 20.54
CA LEU A 88 1.37 5.46 19.78
C LEU A 88 -0.06 5.54 20.32
N LYS A 89 -0.23 5.47 21.65
CA LYS A 89 -1.53 5.67 22.30
C LYS A 89 -2.10 7.06 21.98
N ALA A 90 -1.26 8.11 22.04
CA ALA A 90 -1.70 9.47 21.69
C ALA A 90 -2.17 9.57 20.22
N LEU A 91 -1.45 8.93 19.27
CA LEU A 91 -1.85 8.85 17.87
C LEU A 91 -3.20 8.12 17.70
N LEU A 92 -3.35 6.94 18.31
CA LEU A 92 -4.58 6.15 18.21
C LEU A 92 -5.77 6.89 18.83
N SER A 93 -5.59 7.54 20.00
CA SER A 93 -6.61 8.38 20.63
C SER A 93 -6.95 9.62 19.77
N LEU A 94 -5.97 10.17 19.05
CA LEU A 94 -6.20 11.25 18.10
C LEU A 94 -7.10 10.81 16.94
N VAL A 95 -6.88 9.61 16.42
CA VAL A 95 -7.74 9.01 15.39
C VAL A 95 -9.16 8.85 15.91
N GLU A 96 -9.36 8.27 17.09
CA GLU A 96 -10.69 8.11 17.69
C GLU A 96 -11.41 9.43 17.99
N LYS A 97 -10.65 10.49 18.31
CA LYS A 97 -11.21 11.81 18.56
C LYS A 97 -11.87 12.42 17.33
N TYR A 98 -11.29 12.21 16.16
CA TYR A 98 -11.69 12.88 14.92
C TYR A 98 -12.46 12.01 13.95
N PHE A 99 -12.27 10.69 14.01
CA PHE A 99 -12.88 9.73 13.12
C PHE A 99 -13.72 8.72 13.90
N LYS A 100 -14.86 8.38 13.35
CA LYS A 100 -15.67 7.30 13.90
C LYS A 100 -15.02 5.96 13.53
N VAL A 101 -14.28 5.36 14.47
CA VAL A 101 -13.60 4.08 14.26
C VAL A 101 -14.54 2.87 14.41
N GLU A 102 -15.64 3.02 15.16
CA GLU A 102 -16.65 1.98 15.30
C GLU A 102 -17.38 1.74 13.97
N GLY A 103 -17.33 0.50 13.49
CA GLY A 103 -17.96 0.12 12.22
C GLY A 103 -17.08 0.35 10.98
N VAL A 104 -15.84 0.85 11.14
CA VAL A 104 -14.86 0.93 10.04
C VAL A 104 -14.61 -0.47 9.49
N LEU A 105 -14.67 -0.62 8.17
CA LEU A 105 -14.50 -1.91 7.49
C LEU A 105 -13.06 -2.42 7.55
N GLU A 106 -12.08 -1.50 7.49
CA GLU A 106 -10.66 -1.81 7.62
C GLU A 106 -9.92 -0.67 8.31
N TYR A 107 -9.26 -0.96 9.43
CA TYR A 107 -8.34 -0.07 10.10
C TYR A 107 -6.96 -0.72 10.12
N THR A 108 -6.09 -0.27 9.24
CA THR A 108 -4.74 -0.81 9.04
C THR A 108 -3.68 0.05 9.70
N ILE A 109 -2.66 -0.59 10.27
CA ILE A 109 -1.42 0.06 10.68
C ILE A 109 -0.21 -0.69 10.12
N GLU A 110 0.79 0.05 9.63
CA GLU A 110 2.10 -0.50 9.26
C GLU A 110 3.00 -0.64 10.48
N ALA A 111 3.77 -1.71 10.50
CA ALA A 111 4.69 -2.02 11.57
C ALA A 111 5.96 -2.71 11.06
N ASN A 112 7.06 -2.53 11.80
CA ASN A 112 8.24 -3.39 11.66
C ASN A 112 8.23 -4.44 12.77
N PRO A 113 8.69 -5.67 12.52
CA PRO A 113 8.69 -6.73 13.53
C PRO A 113 9.39 -6.35 14.83
N ASN A 114 10.51 -5.62 14.76
CA ASN A 114 11.26 -5.19 15.96
C ASN A 114 10.61 -4.04 16.74
N THR A 115 9.56 -3.41 16.21
CA THR A 115 8.88 -2.26 16.85
C THR A 115 7.56 -2.63 17.52
N LEU A 116 7.14 -3.89 17.44
CA LEU A 116 5.95 -4.43 18.11
C LEU A 116 6.31 -5.30 19.31
N ASP A 117 5.85 -4.89 20.46
CA ASP A 117 5.82 -5.66 21.69
C ASP A 117 4.38 -5.94 22.15
N SER A 118 4.22 -6.70 23.22
CA SER A 118 2.89 -7.06 23.76
C SER A 118 2.05 -5.84 24.19
N GLU A 119 2.70 -4.78 24.71
CA GLU A 119 2.02 -3.55 25.11
C GLU A 119 1.44 -2.82 23.87
N LYS A 120 2.24 -2.64 22.83
CA LYS A 120 1.78 -2.00 21.60
C LYS A 120 0.73 -2.84 20.88
N ILE A 121 0.88 -4.16 20.82
CA ILE A 121 -0.13 -5.06 20.25
C ILE A 121 -1.47 -4.89 20.99
N ALA A 122 -1.45 -4.83 22.33
CA ALA A 122 -2.66 -4.59 23.14
C ALA A 122 -3.26 -3.19 22.87
N LEU A 123 -2.43 -2.15 22.74
CA LEU A 123 -2.90 -0.81 22.35
C LEU A 123 -3.60 -0.82 21.00
N LEU A 124 -2.99 -1.43 19.96
CA LEU A 124 -3.60 -1.52 18.63
C LEU A 124 -4.97 -2.19 18.69
N LYS A 125 -5.06 -3.30 19.45
CA LYS A 125 -6.32 -4.04 19.60
C LYS A 125 -7.39 -3.22 20.32
N THR A 126 -7.02 -2.56 21.42
CA THR A 126 -7.93 -1.75 22.23
C THR A 126 -8.51 -0.57 21.45
N HIS A 127 -7.72 0.03 20.55
CA HIS A 127 -8.12 1.16 19.71
C HIS A 127 -8.72 0.75 18.36
N GLY A 128 -9.16 -0.49 18.20
CA GLY A 128 -9.97 -0.92 17.05
C GLY A 128 -9.19 -1.19 15.77
N VAL A 129 -7.86 -1.28 15.81
CA VAL A 129 -7.08 -1.71 14.63
C VAL A 129 -7.49 -3.14 14.25
N THR A 130 -7.82 -3.33 12.97
CA THR A 130 -8.32 -4.62 12.44
C THR A 130 -7.31 -5.36 11.59
N ARG A 131 -6.31 -4.65 11.03
CA ARG A 131 -5.29 -5.20 10.13
C ARG A 131 -3.90 -4.66 10.48
N VAL A 132 -2.90 -5.53 10.50
CA VAL A 132 -1.49 -5.15 10.68
C VAL A 132 -0.70 -5.53 9.43
N SER A 133 0.07 -4.58 8.89
CA SER A 133 0.98 -4.79 7.76
C SER A 133 2.41 -4.81 8.29
N LEU A 134 3.08 -5.97 8.20
CA LEU A 134 4.43 -6.15 8.69
C LEU A 134 5.46 -6.03 7.58
N GLY A 135 6.32 -5.03 7.68
CA GLY A 135 7.47 -4.86 6.79
C GLY A 135 8.56 -5.89 7.08
N VAL A 136 8.43 -7.10 6.56
CA VAL A 136 9.38 -8.21 6.76
C VAL A 136 10.54 -8.14 5.79
N GLN A 137 10.27 -8.00 4.53
CA GLN A 137 11.15 -7.90 3.37
C GLN A 137 11.85 -9.23 3.01
N SER A 138 12.40 -9.97 3.98
CA SER A 138 13.04 -11.28 3.80
C SER A 138 13.03 -12.09 5.10
N PHE A 139 13.16 -13.40 4.99
CA PHE A 139 13.41 -14.33 6.10
C PHE A 139 14.88 -14.77 6.18
N ASP A 140 15.75 -14.19 5.38
CA ASP A 140 17.19 -14.40 5.43
C ASP A 140 17.87 -13.27 6.21
N ASP A 141 18.50 -13.59 7.35
CA ASP A 141 19.07 -12.60 8.26
C ASP A 141 20.23 -11.80 7.64
N GLU A 142 21.01 -12.39 6.72
CA GLU A 142 22.06 -11.66 6.03
C GLU A 142 21.48 -10.67 5.00
N ARG A 143 20.42 -11.06 4.29
CA ARG A 143 19.68 -10.14 3.41
C ARG A 143 19.03 -9.01 4.20
N LEU A 144 18.45 -9.31 5.38
CA LEU A 144 17.89 -8.27 6.25
C LEU A 144 18.95 -7.25 6.67
N LYS A 145 20.16 -7.69 7.06
CA LYS A 145 21.29 -6.79 7.35
C LYS A 145 21.67 -5.96 6.13
N TYR A 146 21.75 -6.58 4.95
CA TYR A 146 22.06 -5.92 3.69
C TYR A 146 21.01 -4.86 3.32
N LEU A 147 19.74 -5.11 3.60
CA LEU A 147 18.63 -4.15 3.44
C LEU A 147 18.63 -3.03 4.50
N GLY A 148 19.47 -3.14 5.55
CA GLY A 148 19.49 -2.22 6.68
C GLY A 148 18.37 -2.44 7.69
N ARG A 149 17.77 -3.65 7.71
CA ARG A 149 16.69 -4.03 8.66
C ARG A 149 17.29 -4.35 10.03
N LEU A 150 16.50 -4.11 11.09
CA LEU A 150 16.92 -4.32 12.49
C LEU A 150 16.37 -5.62 13.10
N HIS A 151 15.38 -6.24 12.48
CA HIS A 151 14.78 -7.49 12.93
C HIS A 151 15.46 -8.71 12.29
N THR A 152 15.16 -9.87 12.84
CA THR A 152 15.56 -11.18 12.31
C THR A 152 14.32 -11.99 11.91
N SER A 153 14.53 -13.07 11.15
CA SER A 153 13.47 -14.02 10.79
C SER A 153 12.71 -14.55 12.03
N SER A 154 13.44 -14.91 13.07
CA SER A 154 12.83 -15.38 14.33
C SER A 154 11.97 -14.31 15.03
N THR A 155 12.26 -13.03 14.84
CA THR A 155 11.42 -11.93 15.34
C THR A 155 10.08 -11.90 14.63
N VAL A 156 10.06 -12.14 13.31
CA VAL A 156 8.82 -12.17 12.52
C VAL A 156 7.87 -13.25 13.03
N GLU A 157 8.37 -14.47 13.23
CA GLU A 157 7.57 -15.59 13.73
C GLU A 157 6.91 -15.26 15.07
N LYS A 158 7.70 -14.73 16.03
CA LYS A 158 7.21 -14.34 17.35
C LYS A 158 6.13 -13.26 17.28
N VAL A 159 6.32 -12.26 16.42
CA VAL A 159 5.35 -11.15 16.29
C VAL A 159 4.06 -11.62 15.61
N VAL A 160 4.14 -12.45 14.58
CA VAL A 160 2.94 -13.04 13.95
C VAL A 160 2.17 -13.88 14.95
N GLN A 161 2.84 -14.71 15.75
CA GLN A 161 2.22 -15.49 16.80
C GLN A 161 1.53 -14.57 17.85
N ALA A 162 2.23 -13.55 18.35
CA ALA A 162 1.67 -12.62 19.33
C ALA A 162 0.45 -11.85 18.77
N LEU A 163 0.45 -11.46 17.51
CA LEU A 163 -0.70 -10.84 16.84
C LEU A 163 -1.89 -11.82 16.76
N ARG A 164 -1.65 -13.10 16.43
CA ARG A 164 -2.69 -14.13 16.40
C ARG A 164 -3.27 -14.38 17.80
N GLU A 165 -2.44 -14.48 18.83
CA GLU A 165 -2.86 -14.64 20.22
C GLU A 165 -3.70 -13.44 20.70
N ALA A 166 -3.36 -12.22 20.27
CA ALA A 166 -4.16 -11.01 20.50
C ALA A 166 -5.45 -10.94 19.65
N GLY A 167 -5.69 -11.94 18.79
CA GLY A 167 -6.93 -12.07 18.00
C GLY A 167 -6.96 -11.21 16.73
N PHE A 168 -5.80 -10.82 16.17
CA PHE A 168 -5.75 -10.22 14.82
C PHE A 168 -6.03 -11.28 13.75
N LYS A 169 -7.04 -11.02 12.92
CA LYS A 169 -7.47 -11.92 11.82
C LYS A 169 -6.95 -11.50 10.46
N ARG A 170 -6.36 -10.30 10.34
CA ARG A 170 -5.83 -9.75 9.10
C ARG A 170 -4.37 -9.33 9.31
N ILE A 171 -3.45 -10.20 8.92
CA ILE A 171 -2.02 -9.96 8.98
C ILE A 171 -1.46 -10.01 7.56
N ASN A 172 -0.79 -8.94 7.17
CA ASN A 172 -0.05 -8.87 5.92
C ASN A 172 1.46 -8.95 6.19
N LEU A 173 2.18 -9.61 5.30
CA LEU A 173 3.64 -9.53 5.23
C LEU A 173 4.05 -8.86 3.91
N ASP A 174 4.89 -7.82 4.03
CA ASP A 174 5.54 -7.21 2.88
C ASP A 174 6.88 -7.92 2.65
N LEU A 175 7.08 -8.48 1.45
CA LEU A 175 8.30 -9.15 1.03
C LEU A 175 8.86 -8.52 -0.24
N MET A 176 10.18 -8.55 -0.38
CA MET A 176 10.88 -8.02 -1.55
C MET A 176 11.55 -9.15 -2.34
N TYR A 177 11.30 -9.18 -3.66
CA TYR A 177 12.01 -10.04 -4.59
C TYR A 177 12.89 -9.23 -5.55
N GLY A 178 13.73 -9.91 -6.32
CA GLY A 178 14.70 -9.21 -7.16
C GLY A 178 15.81 -8.54 -6.35
N LEU A 179 16.15 -9.09 -5.18
CA LEU A 179 17.29 -8.63 -4.40
C LEU A 179 18.60 -9.10 -5.03
N PRO A 180 19.70 -8.32 -4.92
CA PRO A 180 21.01 -8.75 -5.40
C PRO A 180 21.39 -10.13 -4.85
N HIS A 181 22.03 -10.93 -5.70
CA HIS A 181 22.50 -12.29 -5.36
C HIS A 181 21.42 -13.27 -4.90
N THR A 182 20.16 -13.06 -5.30
CA THR A 182 19.09 -14.01 -5.02
C THR A 182 18.75 -14.87 -6.24
N THR A 183 18.40 -16.12 -5.99
CA THR A 183 17.95 -17.08 -7.00
C THR A 183 16.44 -17.30 -6.87
N LEU A 184 15.84 -17.92 -7.90
CA LEU A 184 14.46 -18.38 -7.81
C LEU A 184 14.26 -19.34 -6.62
N MET A 185 15.24 -20.19 -6.31
CA MET A 185 15.15 -21.13 -5.19
C MET A 185 15.14 -20.40 -3.84
N ASP A 186 15.90 -19.33 -3.69
CA ASP A 186 15.86 -18.48 -2.50
C ASP A 186 14.48 -17.85 -2.34
N TRP A 187 13.92 -17.31 -3.41
CA TRP A 187 12.58 -16.72 -3.41
C TRP A 187 11.49 -17.75 -3.07
N GLN A 188 11.61 -18.96 -3.60
CA GLN A 188 10.72 -20.05 -3.24
C GLN A 188 10.74 -20.39 -1.75
N LYS A 189 11.92 -20.35 -1.12
CA LYS A 189 12.06 -20.53 0.32
C LYS A 189 11.38 -19.41 1.10
N GLU A 190 11.57 -18.14 0.70
CA GLU A 190 10.93 -16.97 1.32
C GLU A 190 9.40 -17.13 1.33
N ILE A 191 8.79 -17.42 0.18
CA ILE A 191 7.33 -17.60 0.07
C ILE A 191 6.84 -18.78 0.93
N LYS A 192 7.51 -19.92 0.89
CA LYS A 192 7.13 -21.09 1.69
C LYS A 192 7.20 -20.80 3.18
N THR A 193 8.23 -20.07 3.63
CA THR A 193 8.36 -19.64 5.02
C THR A 193 7.22 -18.70 5.41
N ALA A 194 6.88 -17.72 4.57
CA ALA A 194 5.76 -16.82 4.81
C ALA A 194 4.43 -17.59 4.96
N LEU A 195 4.16 -18.54 4.06
CA LEU A 195 2.92 -19.32 4.10
C LEU A 195 2.82 -20.24 5.32
N ALA A 196 3.95 -20.71 5.85
CA ALA A 196 3.98 -21.53 7.07
C ALA A 196 3.49 -20.76 8.32
N LEU A 197 3.49 -19.42 8.28
CA LEU A 197 2.98 -18.55 9.36
C LEU A 197 1.46 -18.35 9.31
N ASP A 198 0.75 -19.02 8.41
CA ASP A 198 -0.71 -18.93 8.23
C ASP A 198 -1.25 -17.49 8.19
N ILE A 199 -0.62 -16.65 7.39
CA ILE A 199 -1.00 -15.25 7.20
C ILE A 199 -2.19 -15.12 6.23
N ASP A 200 -2.76 -13.92 6.12
CA ASP A 200 -3.97 -13.69 5.32
C ASP A 200 -3.69 -12.96 4.00
N HIS A 201 -2.55 -12.27 3.93
CA HIS A 201 -2.23 -11.36 2.85
C HIS A 201 -0.70 -11.27 2.65
N LEU A 202 -0.28 -11.13 1.41
CA LEU A 202 1.11 -10.89 1.01
C LEU A 202 1.18 -9.68 0.07
N SER A 203 2.11 -8.77 0.36
CA SER A 203 2.54 -7.73 -0.57
C SER A 203 3.93 -8.10 -1.08
N LEU A 204 4.06 -8.33 -2.38
CA LEU A 204 5.30 -8.77 -3.02
C LEU A 204 5.80 -7.67 -3.95
N TYR A 205 6.89 -7.01 -3.56
CA TYR A 205 7.46 -5.90 -4.29
C TYR A 205 8.78 -6.30 -4.93
N GLN A 206 8.92 -6.04 -6.24
CA GLN A 206 10.25 -6.10 -6.85
C GLN A 206 11.10 -4.96 -6.30
N LEU A 207 12.37 -5.25 -5.97
CA LEU A 207 13.31 -4.20 -5.61
C LEU A 207 13.40 -3.19 -6.76
N LYS A 208 13.14 -1.93 -6.44
CA LYS A 208 13.42 -0.79 -7.31
C LYS A 208 14.49 0.07 -6.66
N ILE A 209 15.48 0.45 -7.44
CA ILE A 209 16.58 1.29 -6.95
C ILE A 209 16.21 2.74 -7.25
N GLU A 210 15.84 3.47 -6.19
CA GLU A 210 15.43 4.85 -6.29
C GLU A 210 16.61 5.80 -6.04
N ALA A 211 16.65 6.90 -6.79
CA ALA A 211 17.68 7.92 -6.66
C ALA A 211 17.75 8.47 -5.22
N GLY A 212 18.95 8.79 -4.75
CA GLY A 212 19.17 9.32 -3.39
C GLY A 212 19.16 8.25 -2.29
N THR A 213 19.03 6.98 -2.64
CA THR A 213 19.15 5.86 -1.68
C THR A 213 20.61 5.36 -1.60
N PRO A 214 21.01 4.73 -0.48
CA PRO A 214 22.30 4.02 -0.42
C PRO A 214 22.46 2.99 -1.54
N PHE A 215 21.40 2.28 -1.93
CA PHE A 215 21.44 1.30 -3.03
C PHE A 215 21.77 1.94 -4.36
N ALA A 216 21.24 3.13 -4.67
CA ALA A 216 21.61 3.88 -5.88
C ALA A 216 23.13 4.22 -5.88
N THR A 217 23.64 4.71 -4.76
CA THR A 217 25.06 5.02 -4.60
C THR A 217 25.95 3.78 -4.76
N TRP A 218 25.55 2.64 -4.20
CA TRP A 218 26.29 1.38 -4.34
C TRP A 218 26.27 0.85 -5.76
N GLN A 219 25.14 0.97 -6.45
CA GLN A 219 25.04 0.61 -7.86
C GLN A 219 25.94 1.47 -8.75
N GLU A 220 25.94 2.80 -8.55
CA GLU A 220 26.82 3.73 -9.26
C GLU A 220 28.30 3.44 -9.08
N ARG A 221 28.70 2.93 -7.90
CA ARG A 221 30.07 2.53 -7.59
C ARG A 221 30.45 1.13 -8.13
N GLY A 222 29.47 0.37 -8.60
CA GLY A 222 29.68 -1.02 -9.00
C GLY A 222 29.81 -2.00 -7.84
N ASP A 223 29.37 -1.62 -6.64
CA ASP A 223 29.45 -2.46 -5.43
C ASP A 223 28.53 -3.67 -5.52
N PHE A 224 27.52 -3.64 -6.38
CA PHE A 224 26.71 -4.80 -6.77
C PHE A 224 26.15 -4.64 -8.19
N LEU A 225 25.87 -5.78 -8.82
CA LEU A 225 25.15 -5.78 -10.10
C LEU A 225 23.65 -5.75 -9.84
N PRO A 226 22.89 -4.99 -10.65
CA PRO A 226 21.45 -5.05 -10.65
C PRO A 226 20.97 -6.49 -10.85
N PHE A 227 19.86 -6.79 -10.28
CA PHE A 227 19.17 -8.04 -10.51
C PHE A 227 18.71 -8.14 -11.98
N SER A 228 18.79 -9.32 -12.60
CA SER A 228 18.36 -9.45 -14.00
C SER A 228 16.84 -9.49 -14.11
N ASP A 229 16.30 -8.82 -15.10
CA ASP A 229 14.86 -8.77 -15.34
C ASP A 229 14.29 -10.17 -15.65
N GLU A 230 15.09 -11.05 -16.27
CA GLU A 230 14.69 -12.45 -16.56
C GLU A 230 14.43 -13.22 -15.28
N VAL A 231 15.32 -13.12 -14.28
CA VAL A 231 15.16 -13.83 -13.00
C VAL A 231 14.03 -13.21 -12.18
N ALA A 232 13.85 -11.87 -12.24
CA ALA A 232 12.68 -11.21 -11.63
C ALA A 232 11.39 -11.72 -12.25
N ARG A 233 11.37 -11.89 -13.56
CA ARG A 233 10.24 -12.43 -14.30
C ARG A 233 9.95 -13.89 -13.89
N GLU A 234 10.96 -14.74 -13.79
CA GLU A 234 10.79 -16.12 -13.31
C GLU A 234 10.20 -16.16 -11.90
N MET A 235 10.65 -15.26 -10.99
CA MET A 235 10.11 -15.16 -9.64
C MET A 235 8.64 -14.72 -9.66
N LEU A 236 8.28 -13.71 -10.48
CA LEU A 236 6.92 -13.23 -10.64
C LEU A 236 5.98 -14.32 -11.17
N ASP A 237 6.40 -15.01 -12.21
CA ASP A 237 5.59 -16.07 -12.82
C ASP A 237 5.40 -17.25 -11.85
N TRP A 238 6.47 -17.67 -11.18
CA TRP A 238 6.40 -18.76 -10.23
C TRP A 238 5.49 -18.43 -9.03
N HIS A 239 5.70 -17.28 -8.36
CA HIS A 239 4.90 -16.97 -7.17
C HIS A 239 3.43 -16.72 -7.51
N THR A 240 3.13 -16.20 -8.70
CA THR A 240 1.75 -15.99 -9.14
C THR A 240 0.98 -17.32 -9.24
N ILE A 241 1.63 -18.36 -9.78
CA ILE A 241 1.04 -19.70 -9.91
C ILE A 241 0.96 -20.36 -8.52
N TYR A 242 2.08 -20.40 -7.81
CA TYR A 242 2.20 -21.10 -6.53
C TYR A 242 1.24 -20.56 -5.46
N LEU A 243 1.12 -19.23 -5.34
CA LEU A 243 0.22 -18.60 -4.39
C LEU A 243 -1.24 -18.89 -4.73
N LYS A 244 -1.60 -18.90 -6.01
CA LYS A 244 -2.96 -19.26 -6.43
C LYS A 244 -3.31 -20.69 -6.02
N GLU A 245 -2.38 -21.65 -6.19
CA GLU A 245 -2.55 -23.03 -5.75
C GLU A 245 -2.66 -23.15 -4.23
N ALA A 246 -1.96 -22.28 -3.49
CA ALA A 246 -2.03 -22.19 -2.03
C ALA A 246 -3.27 -21.40 -1.52
N GLY A 247 -4.18 -20.97 -2.40
CA GLY A 247 -5.42 -20.26 -2.02
C GLY A 247 -5.28 -18.75 -1.83
N TYR A 248 -4.15 -18.17 -2.25
CA TYR A 248 -3.95 -16.72 -2.28
C TYR A 248 -4.15 -16.19 -3.70
N HIS A 249 -5.08 -15.26 -3.86
CA HIS A 249 -5.42 -14.70 -5.17
C HIS A 249 -4.87 -13.28 -5.29
N ALA A 250 -4.17 -13.01 -6.40
CA ALA A 250 -3.82 -11.65 -6.75
C ALA A 250 -5.10 -10.83 -6.96
N TYR A 251 -5.24 -9.71 -6.27
CA TYR A 251 -6.34 -8.77 -6.53
C TYR A 251 -5.86 -7.51 -7.26
N GLU A 252 -4.54 -7.30 -7.32
CA GLU A 252 -3.84 -6.32 -8.15
C GLU A 252 -2.42 -6.82 -8.47
N LEU A 253 -1.51 -5.94 -8.94
CA LEU A 253 -0.21 -6.35 -9.47
C LEU A 253 0.72 -6.99 -8.43
N SER A 254 0.75 -6.45 -7.19
CA SER A 254 1.74 -6.80 -6.17
C SER A 254 1.14 -7.48 -4.94
N ASN A 255 -0.19 -7.49 -4.79
CA ASN A 255 -0.86 -7.94 -3.58
C ASN A 255 -1.69 -9.20 -3.80
N PHE A 256 -1.49 -10.16 -2.89
CA PHE A 256 -2.13 -11.47 -2.88
C PHE A 256 -2.84 -11.70 -1.55
N ALA A 257 -4.04 -12.24 -1.57
CA ALA A 257 -4.83 -12.45 -0.36
C ALA A 257 -5.64 -13.75 -0.41
N LYS A 258 -5.90 -14.33 0.75
CA LYS A 258 -6.96 -15.34 0.93
C LYS A 258 -8.33 -14.70 0.61
N ALA A 259 -9.32 -15.53 0.31
CA ALA A 259 -10.68 -15.05 0.00
C ALA A 259 -11.21 -14.12 1.11
N GLY A 260 -11.68 -12.91 0.73
CA GLY A 260 -12.19 -11.90 1.66
C GLY A 260 -11.13 -11.13 2.46
N GLN A 261 -9.83 -11.35 2.22
CA GLN A 261 -8.73 -10.72 2.97
C GLN A 261 -7.95 -9.66 2.19
N ALA A 262 -8.38 -9.33 0.97
CA ALA A 262 -7.79 -8.23 0.20
C ALA A 262 -7.90 -6.90 0.96
N SER A 263 -6.87 -6.04 0.90
CA SER A 263 -6.91 -4.73 1.53
C SER A 263 -7.98 -3.85 0.88
N LEU A 264 -8.95 -3.43 1.67
CA LEU A 264 -10.01 -2.53 1.21
C LEU A 264 -9.46 -1.14 0.93
N HIS A 265 -8.53 -0.67 1.76
CA HIS A 265 -7.90 0.62 1.59
C HIS A 265 -7.13 0.72 0.26
N ASN A 266 -6.31 -0.30 -0.08
CA ASN A 266 -5.59 -0.35 -1.36
C ASN A 266 -6.56 -0.35 -2.55
N GLN A 267 -7.68 -1.06 -2.42
CA GLN A 267 -8.70 -1.09 -3.47
C GLN A 267 -9.37 0.29 -3.69
N CYS A 268 -9.44 1.15 -2.65
CA CYS A 268 -9.93 2.52 -2.81
C CYS A 268 -9.06 3.31 -3.79
N TYR A 269 -7.73 3.16 -3.72
CA TYR A 269 -6.81 3.80 -4.67
C TYR A 269 -7.00 3.28 -6.09
N TRP A 270 -7.01 1.95 -6.27
CA TRP A 270 -7.17 1.33 -7.59
C TRP A 270 -8.52 1.62 -8.24
N GLN A 271 -9.51 1.97 -7.45
CA GLN A 271 -10.83 2.38 -7.92
C GLN A 271 -11.01 3.89 -7.95
N LEU A 272 -9.96 4.68 -7.70
CA LEU A 272 -10.05 6.14 -7.64
C LEU A 272 -11.23 6.64 -6.79
N HIS A 273 -11.41 6.06 -5.60
CA HIS A 273 -12.29 6.64 -4.60
C HIS A 273 -11.65 7.87 -3.96
N ASP A 274 -12.48 8.72 -3.38
CA ASP A 274 -11.98 9.85 -2.62
C ASP A 274 -11.24 9.37 -1.37
N TYR A 275 -10.06 9.95 -1.12
CA TYR A 275 -9.32 9.68 0.10
C TYR A 275 -8.68 10.96 0.66
N LEU A 276 -8.66 11.03 1.98
CA LEU A 276 -8.04 12.12 2.73
C LEU A 276 -6.62 11.70 3.13
N GLY A 277 -5.60 12.35 2.56
CA GLY A 277 -4.20 12.16 2.94
C GLY A 277 -3.80 13.19 4.02
N LEU A 278 -3.24 12.71 5.11
CA LEU A 278 -2.87 13.51 6.28
C LEU A 278 -1.42 13.21 6.68
N GLY A 279 -0.71 14.23 7.10
CA GLY A 279 0.68 14.10 7.53
C GLY A 279 1.68 14.54 6.46
N LEU A 280 2.94 14.62 6.86
CA LEU A 280 4.07 15.08 6.05
C LEU A 280 4.22 14.23 4.78
N GLY A 281 4.20 14.85 3.58
CA GLY A 281 4.34 14.16 2.30
C GLY A 281 3.12 13.30 1.89
N ALA A 282 2.02 13.34 2.62
CA ALA A 282 0.82 12.59 2.27
C ALA A 282 0.11 13.21 1.07
N THR A 283 -0.35 12.38 0.14
CA THR A 283 -1.22 12.79 -0.97
C THR A 283 -2.67 12.53 -0.61
N GLY A 284 -3.58 13.42 -1.00
CA GLY A 284 -5.02 13.24 -0.91
C GLY A 284 -5.69 13.45 -2.27
N PHE A 285 -6.81 12.76 -2.49
CA PHE A 285 -7.61 12.90 -3.69
C PHE A 285 -9.09 13.03 -3.33
N ILE A 286 -9.65 14.17 -3.62
CA ILE A 286 -11.08 14.47 -3.43
C ILE A 286 -11.56 15.02 -4.78
N ARG A 287 -12.17 14.15 -5.55
CA ARG A 287 -12.49 14.39 -6.96
C ARG A 287 -13.12 15.75 -7.22
N PRO A 288 -12.63 16.54 -8.16
CA PRO A 288 -11.53 16.24 -9.11
C PRO A 288 -10.15 16.74 -8.64
N ARG A 289 -10.00 17.15 -7.38
CA ARG A 289 -8.80 17.75 -6.83
C ARG A 289 -7.88 16.72 -6.19
N ARG A 290 -6.60 16.73 -6.60
CA ARG A 290 -5.48 16.08 -5.90
C ARG A 290 -4.68 17.15 -5.17
N TYR A 291 -4.16 16.81 -4.00
CA TYR A 291 -3.20 17.64 -3.29
C TYR A 291 -2.08 16.76 -2.73
N GLU A 292 -0.93 17.37 -2.53
CA GLU A 292 0.22 16.76 -1.91
C GLU A 292 0.69 17.65 -0.75
N ASN A 293 0.88 17.05 0.40
CA ASN A 293 1.43 17.75 1.55
C ASN A 293 2.93 17.98 1.38
N THR A 294 3.44 19.03 2.00
CA THR A 294 4.86 19.35 2.01
C THR A 294 5.69 18.21 2.62
N THR A 295 6.87 17.99 2.06
CA THR A 295 7.92 17.14 2.64
C THR A 295 8.87 17.93 3.54
N ASP A 296 8.76 19.27 3.57
CA ASP A 296 9.49 20.14 4.52
C ASP A 296 8.81 20.08 5.89
N ARG A 297 9.47 19.42 6.82
CA ARG A 297 9.00 19.28 8.20
C ARG A 297 8.79 20.62 8.90
N THR A 298 9.64 21.61 8.63
CA THR A 298 9.54 22.93 9.25
C THR A 298 8.30 23.67 8.78
N ALA A 299 8.01 23.64 7.49
CA ALA A 299 6.79 24.20 6.92
C ALA A 299 5.55 23.48 7.48
N TYR A 300 5.58 22.15 7.51
CA TYR A 300 4.49 21.33 8.03
C TYR A 300 4.13 21.69 9.49
N LEU A 301 5.13 21.83 10.37
CA LEU A 301 4.92 22.20 11.78
C LEU A 301 4.36 23.62 11.97
N LYS A 302 4.59 24.52 11.02
CA LYS A 302 4.02 25.89 11.02
C LYS A 302 2.58 25.95 10.51
N GLY A 303 2.07 24.88 9.89
CA GLY A 303 0.74 24.83 9.31
C GLY A 303 0.68 25.05 7.79
N ASP A 304 1.85 25.14 7.14
CA ASP A 304 1.97 25.22 5.68
C ASP A 304 1.94 23.77 5.12
N TRP A 305 0.77 23.15 5.17
CA TRP A 305 0.68 21.69 4.89
C TRP A 305 0.77 21.35 3.42
N GLU A 306 0.19 22.15 2.54
CA GLU A 306 0.03 21.82 1.13
C GLU A 306 1.16 22.39 0.28
N ALA A 307 1.97 21.52 -0.34
CA ALA A 307 3.03 21.91 -1.27
C ALA A 307 2.51 22.06 -2.70
N MET A 308 1.59 21.20 -3.11
CA MET A 308 1.04 21.19 -4.46
C MET A 308 -0.44 20.80 -4.43
N SER A 309 -1.20 21.38 -5.35
CA SER A 309 -2.53 20.86 -5.69
C SER A 309 -2.85 21.12 -7.15
N GLU A 310 -3.62 20.20 -7.71
CA GLU A 310 -4.08 20.26 -9.08
C GLU A 310 -5.54 19.85 -9.18
N THR A 311 -6.23 20.37 -10.19
CA THR A 311 -7.58 19.95 -10.53
C THR A 311 -7.52 19.19 -11.84
N LEU A 312 -7.76 17.90 -11.78
CA LEU A 312 -7.67 17.02 -12.94
C LEU A 312 -8.79 17.34 -13.93
N SER A 313 -8.43 17.55 -15.19
CA SER A 313 -9.37 17.58 -16.30
C SER A 313 -10.10 16.24 -16.45
N GLN A 314 -11.21 16.22 -17.16
CA GLN A 314 -11.92 14.97 -17.44
C GLN A 314 -11.03 13.95 -18.17
N LYS A 315 -10.19 14.40 -19.11
CA LYS A 315 -9.26 13.53 -19.84
C LYS A 315 -8.26 12.86 -18.88
N GLU A 316 -7.65 13.62 -17.97
CA GLU A 316 -6.71 13.09 -16.97
C GLU A 316 -7.38 12.10 -16.03
N GLN A 317 -8.58 12.44 -15.54
CA GLN A 317 -9.36 11.49 -14.71
C GLN A 317 -9.70 10.19 -15.46
N MET A 318 -10.00 10.26 -16.75
CA MET A 318 -10.23 9.09 -17.60
C MET A 318 -8.96 8.24 -17.72
N SER A 319 -7.82 8.84 -18.05
CA SER A 319 -6.53 8.16 -18.14
C SER A 319 -6.17 7.47 -16.82
N GLU A 320 -6.30 8.16 -15.68
CA GLU A 320 -6.04 7.59 -14.37
C GLU A 320 -7.00 6.44 -14.03
N THR A 321 -8.27 6.57 -14.35
CA THR A 321 -9.24 5.47 -14.16
C THR A 321 -8.83 4.23 -14.95
N VAL A 322 -8.26 4.41 -16.14
CA VAL A 322 -7.80 3.29 -16.96
C VAL A 322 -6.61 2.61 -16.33
N PHE A 323 -5.53 3.33 -16.05
CA PHE A 323 -4.33 2.66 -15.55
C PHE A 323 -4.50 2.13 -14.13
N MET A 324 -5.25 2.82 -13.25
CA MET A 324 -5.59 2.28 -11.92
C MET A 324 -6.51 1.06 -12.03
N GLY A 325 -7.48 1.09 -12.96
CA GLY A 325 -8.36 -0.05 -13.22
C GLY A 325 -7.62 -1.26 -13.75
N LEU A 326 -6.70 -1.07 -14.69
CA LEU A 326 -5.88 -2.15 -15.26
C LEU A 326 -4.89 -2.75 -14.26
N ARG A 327 -4.48 -2.05 -13.21
CA ARG A 327 -3.69 -2.64 -12.11
C ARG A 327 -4.43 -3.72 -11.36
N GLN A 328 -5.77 -3.68 -11.33
CA GLN A 328 -6.59 -4.68 -10.65
C GLN A 328 -6.64 -5.99 -11.45
N ALA A 329 -6.64 -7.12 -10.76
CA ALA A 329 -6.76 -8.43 -11.42
C ALA A 329 -8.07 -8.60 -12.20
N LYS A 330 -9.16 -7.96 -11.74
CA LYS A 330 -10.45 -7.92 -12.46
C LYS A 330 -10.46 -6.97 -13.67
N GLY A 331 -9.45 -6.09 -13.77
CA GLY A 331 -9.35 -5.12 -14.84
C GLY A 331 -10.31 -3.92 -14.72
N LEU A 332 -10.48 -3.21 -15.83
CA LEU A 332 -11.35 -2.05 -15.97
C LEU A 332 -12.75 -2.47 -16.43
N SER A 333 -13.80 -1.98 -15.76
CA SER A 333 -15.19 -2.19 -16.15
C SER A 333 -15.68 -1.08 -17.11
N TYR A 334 -16.18 -1.47 -18.29
CA TYR A 334 -16.76 -0.54 -19.27
C TYR A 334 -18.00 0.16 -18.72
N LYS A 335 -18.87 -0.58 -18.02
CA LYS A 335 -20.06 -0.02 -17.37
C LYS A 335 -19.71 1.06 -16.36
N ARG A 336 -18.67 0.82 -15.53
CA ARG A 336 -18.21 1.81 -14.56
C ARG A 336 -17.61 3.04 -15.24
N PHE A 337 -16.79 2.85 -16.27
CA PHE A 337 -16.20 3.94 -17.03
C PHE A 337 -17.29 4.83 -17.64
N PHE A 338 -18.28 4.22 -18.29
CA PHE A 338 -19.42 4.95 -18.84
C PHE A 338 -20.21 5.71 -17.75
N LYS A 339 -20.47 5.08 -16.60
CA LYS A 339 -21.16 5.74 -15.47
C LYS A 339 -20.42 6.99 -14.98
N LEU A 340 -19.08 6.96 -14.98
CA LEU A 340 -18.24 8.07 -14.50
C LEU A 340 -18.15 9.23 -15.51
N TYR A 341 -18.07 8.92 -16.80
CA TYR A 341 -17.67 9.90 -17.83
C TYR A 341 -18.72 10.14 -18.93
N GLY A 342 -19.75 9.33 -19.02
CA GLY A 342 -20.81 9.45 -20.02
C GLY A 342 -20.37 9.06 -21.44
N VAL A 343 -19.16 8.53 -21.62
CA VAL A 343 -18.60 8.09 -22.90
C VAL A 343 -18.20 6.61 -22.88
N SER A 344 -18.31 5.92 -24.01
CA SER A 344 -17.88 4.51 -24.10
C SER A 344 -16.35 4.45 -24.06
N PHE A 345 -15.82 3.55 -23.20
CA PHE A 345 -14.40 3.26 -23.16
C PHE A 345 -13.89 2.72 -24.48
N GLU A 346 -14.62 1.78 -25.07
CA GLU A 346 -14.26 1.11 -26.32
C GLU A 346 -14.16 2.09 -27.48
N SER A 347 -15.08 3.05 -27.60
CA SER A 347 -15.02 4.05 -28.66
C SER A 347 -13.94 5.09 -28.40
N THR A 348 -13.65 5.43 -27.15
CA THR A 348 -12.64 6.42 -26.77
C THR A 348 -11.22 5.92 -27.02
N TYR A 349 -10.96 4.62 -26.74
CA TYR A 349 -9.63 4.02 -26.80
C TYR A 349 -9.53 2.88 -27.83
N GLN A 350 -10.35 2.91 -28.89
CA GLN A 350 -10.49 1.84 -29.88
C GLN A 350 -9.15 1.37 -30.45
N GLU A 351 -8.33 2.30 -30.94
CA GLU A 351 -7.04 1.98 -31.57
C GLU A 351 -6.04 1.41 -30.56
N VAL A 352 -6.00 1.99 -29.36
CA VAL A 352 -5.14 1.51 -28.27
C VAL A 352 -5.52 0.09 -27.84
N LEU A 353 -6.82 -0.18 -27.68
CA LEU A 353 -7.31 -1.50 -27.34
C LEU A 353 -6.93 -2.54 -28.40
N LYS A 354 -7.18 -2.22 -29.67
CA LYS A 354 -6.83 -3.11 -30.78
C LYS A 354 -5.33 -3.45 -30.75
N HIS A 355 -4.49 -2.45 -30.67
CA HIS A 355 -3.04 -2.59 -30.63
C HIS A 355 -2.56 -3.46 -29.46
N LEU A 356 -3.05 -3.21 -28.25
CA LEU A 356 -2.62 -3.96 -27.06
C LEU A 356 -3.16 -5.39 -27.01
N VAL A 357 -4.34 -5.63 -27.59
CA VAL A 357 -4.90 -6.99 -27.76
C VAL A 357 -4.10 -7.77 -28.80
N GLU A 358 -3.76 -7.17 -29.95
CA GLU A 358 -2.93 -7.79 -30.98
C GLU A 358 -1.53 -8.15 -30.45
N LYS A 359 -0.97 -7.31 -29.57
CA LYS A 359 0.29 -7.61 -28.86
C LYS A 359 0.16 -8.66 -27.74
N GLY A 360 -1.03 -9.14 -27.44
CA GLY A 360 -1.26 -10.09 -26.37
C GLY A 360 -1.09 -9.53 -24.95
N LEU A 361 -1.11 -8.20 -24.78
CA LEU A 361 -0.93 -7.53 -23.47
C LEU A 361 -2.25 -7.28 -22.75
N LEU A 362 -3.35 -7.12 -23.48
CA LEU A 362 -4.71 -7.00 -22.97
C LEU A 362 -5.61 -8.12 -23.47
N LYS A 363 -6.60 -8.46 -22.70
CA LYS A 363 -7.76 -9.25 -23.12
C LYS A 363 -9.03 -8.49 -22.79
N THR A 364 -10.02 -8.59 -23.66
CA THR A 364 -11.30 -7.87 -23.58
C THR A 364 -12.47 -8.86 -23.61
N ASN A 365 -13.57 -8.47 -23.00
CA ASN A 365 -14.87 -9.11 -23.10
C ASN A 365 -15.96 -8.04 -23.08
N GLN A 366 -17.26 -8.45 -23.02
CA GLN A 366 -18.38 -7.51 -22.99
C GLN A 366 -18.45 -6.64 -21.72
N GLU A 367 -17.76 -7.02 -20.64
CA GLU A 367 -17.81 -6.33 -19.35
C GLU A 367 -16.65 -5.36 -19.15
N GLY A 368 -15.51 -5.62 -19.83
CA GLY A 368 -14.31 -4.81 -19.62
C GLY A 368 -13.05 -5.34 -20.28
N CYS A 369 -11.92 -4.80 -19.86
CA CYS A 369 -10.59 -5.23 -20.28
C CYS A 369 -9.67 -5.46 -19.07
N GLN A 370 -8.71 -6.37 -19.21
CA GLN A 370 -7.75 -6.69 -18.17
C GLN A 370 -6.39 -7.06 -18.77
N LEU A 371 -5.33 -6.88 -17.99
CA LEU A 371 -4.00 -7.32 -18.38
C LEU A 371 -3.95 -8.84 -18.52
N THR A 372 -3.25 -9.32 -19.54
CA THR A 372 -2.79 -10.72 -19.62
C THR A 372 -1.65 -10.95 -18.63
N GLN A 373 -1.12 -12.16 -18.52
CA GLN A 373 0.09 -12.43 -17.73
C GLN A 373 1.27 -11.61 -18.26
N GLU A 374 1.45 -11.54 -19.58
CA GLU A 374 2.46 -10.72 -20.25
C GLU A 374 2.22 -9.21 -19.99
N GLY A 375 0.97 -8.77 -20.14
CA GLY A 375 0.61 -7.38 -19.85
C GLY A 375 0.83 -6.99 -18.38
N ARG A 376 0.72 -7.90 -17.41
CA ARG A 376 1.05 -7.64 -16.00
C ARG A 376 2.55 -7.41 -15.79
N ALA A 377 3.39 -8.17 -16.46
CA ALA A 377 4.84 -7.99 -16.39
C ALA A 377 5.29 -6.67 -17.06
N LEU A 378 4.59 -6.25 -18.12
CA LEU A 378 4.87 -5.03 -18.88
C LEU A 378 3.86 -3.91 -18.55
N GLY A 379 3.31 -3.88 -17.35
CA GLY A 379 2.22 -2.98 -16.96
C GLY A 379 2.50 -1.52 -17.26
N ASN A 380 3.69 -1.02 -16.95
CA ASN A 380 4.05 0.37 -17.21
C ASN A 380 4.02 0.72 -18.71
N GLU A 381 4.47 -0.18 -19.59
CA GLU A 381 4.38 0.02 -21.04
C GLU A 381 2.92 0.12 -21.47
N VAL A 382 2.06 -0.78 -20.97
CA VAL A 382 0.64 -0.75 -21.28
C VAL A 382 -0.01 0.55 -20.83
N PHE A 383 0.31 1.04 -19.63
CA PHE A 383 -0.30 2.25 -19.08
C PHE A 383 0.05 3.50 -19.88
N MET A 384 1.26 3.59 -20.43
CA MET A 384 1.72 4.72 -21.25
C MET A 384 0.88 4.95 -22.51
N HIS A 385 0.16 3.95 -23.02
CA HIS A 385 -0.71 4.09 -24.17
C HIS A 385 -2.02 4.83 -23.89
N PHE A 386 -2.35 5.06 -22.61
CA PHE A 386 -3.60 5.69 -22.17
C PHE A 386 -3.42 7.12 -21.62
N ILE A 387 -2.22 7.67 -21.67
CA ILE A 387 -1.87 9.00 -21.16
C ILE A 387 -1.93 10.06 -22.27
#